data_ae4a31dcd549efd4c63db218a4258a31
#
_entry.id   ae4a31dcd549efd4c63db218a4258a31
#
_cell.length_a   1.000
_cell.length_b   1.000
_cell.length_c   1.000
_cell.angle_alpha   90.00
_cell.angle_beta   90.00
_cell.angle_gamma   90.00
#
_symmetry.space_group_name_H-M   'P 1'
#
loop_
_entity.id
_entity.type
_entity.pdbx_description
1 polymer ?
#
loop_
_entity_poly.entity_id
_entity_poly.type
_entity_poly.pdbx_seq_one_letter_code
_entity_poly.pdbx_strand_id
1 'polypeptide(L)'
;MIIFLYIFVARDQYNGITLIDRIRLNEYNYNIEFNDSLINMLYNDNFIIKYGSYFIMYITFYLTHSLTFLDLGFTTDLPRNAYYLGAMEFYPVIFLLNKFGFDFITIDIIRQEWSFAGNYTTLFLPLYYDFGIMGTFLLIVFLVFLFVFNLLKFVHNKNLISLLLLIIVSLIFILSPIYSFFSLGIFLPILFAIMNVFIIVKFFNFKNKKSKLQEYKNDE
;
A
#
# COMPACT_ATOMS: atom_id res chain seq x y z
N MET A 1 2.21 -17.42 -2.24
CA MET A 1 1.88 -17.50 -3.68
C MET A 1 0.57 -18.26 -3.93
N ILE A 2 0.47 -19.55 -3.60
CA ILE A 2 -0.73 -20.39 -3.86
C ILE A 2 -2.00 -19.83 -3.21
N ILE A 3 -1.93 -19.39 -1.94
CA ILE A 3 -3.07 -18.80 -1.22
C ILE A 3 -3.58 -17.54 -1.90
N PHE A 4 -2.68 -16.70 -2.38
CA PHE A 4 -3.03 -15.45 -3.07
C PHE A 4 -3.76 -15.74 -4.38
N LEU A 5 -3.22 -16.66 -5.18
CA LEU A 5 -3.85 -17.12 -6.42
C LEU A 5 -5.25 -17.71 -6.14
N TYR A 6 -5.37 -18.53 -5.10
CA TYR A 6 -6.63 -19.15 -4.72
C TYR A 6 -7.70 -18.08 -4.36
N ILE A 7 -7.33 -17.05 -3.60
CA ILE A 7 -8.26 -15.97 -3.22
C ILE A 7 -8.78 -15.24 -4.46
N PHE A 8 -7.91 -14.90 -5.42
CA PHE A 8 -8.33 -14.20 -6.64
C PHE A 8 -9.22 -15.08 -7.52
N VAL A 9 -8.82 -16.33 -7.75
CA VAL A 9 -9.62 -17.29 -8.54
C VAL A 9 -10.97 -17.55 -7.88
N ALA A 10 -11.02 -17.78 -6.57
CA ALA A 10 -12.25 -18.01 -5.83
C ALA A 10 -13.19 -16.79 -5.88
N ARG A 11 -12.65 -15.58 -5.76
CA ARG A 11 -13.43 -14.34 -5.89
C ARG A 11 -14.05 -14.20 -7.28
N ASP A 12 -13.26 -14.44 -8.33
CA ASP A 12 -13.73 -14.30 -9.71
C ASP A 12 -14.80 -15.38 -10.03
N GLN A 13 -14.58 -16.61 -9.58
CA GLN A 13 -15.56 -17.70 -9.71
C GLN A 13 -16.86 -17.40 -8.93
N TYR A 14 -16.76 -16.83 -7.72
CA TYR A 14 -17.92 -16.41 -6.95
C TYR A 14 -18.74 -15.35 -7.70
N ASN A 15 -18.11 -14.47 -8.45
CA ASN A 15 -18.75 -13.46 -9.28
C ASN A 15 -19.18 -14.00 -10.67
N GLY A 16 -19.05 -15.30 -10.94
CA GLY A 16 -19.37 -15.91 -12.22
C GLY A 16 -18.44 -15.53 -13.37
N ILE A 17 -17.25 -15.00 -13.05
CA ILE A 17 -16.27 -14.54 -14.04
C ILE A 17 -15.25 -15.65 -14.25
N THR A 18 -15.07 -16.10 -15.50
CA THR A 18 -14.02 -17.05 -15.83
C THR A 18 -12.64 -16.37 -15.82
N LEU A 19 -11.55 -17.17 -15.73
CA LEU A 19 -10.18 -16.62 -15.79
C LEU A 19 -9.93 -15.85 -17.10
N ILE A 20 -10.49 -16.35 -18.20
CA ILE A 20 -10.37 -15.75 -19.53
C ILE A 20 -11.15 -14.43 -19.59
N ASP A 21 -12.40 -14.43 -19.11
CA ASP A 21 -13.22 -13.22 -19.07
C ASP A 21 -12.54 -12.14 -18.23
N ARG A 22 -11.89 -12.50 -17.14
CA ARG A 22 -11.13 -11.54 -16.32
C ARG A 22 -9.98 -10.93 -17.09
N ILE A 23 -9.22 -11.74 -17.84
CA ILE A 23 -8.11 -11.25 -18.65
C ILE A 23 -8.63 -10.33 -19.76
N ARG A 24 -9.70 -10.73 -20.48
CA ARG A 24 -10.32 -9.91 -21.52
C ARG A 24 -10.91 -8.61 -20.99
N LEU A 25 -11.51 -8.63 -19.80
CA LEU A 25 -11.98 -7.41 -19.12
C LEU A 25 -10.82 -6.46 -18.78
N ASN A 26 -9.68 -7.00 -18.37
CA ASN A 26 -8.50 -6.19 -18.10
C ASN A 26 -7.92 -5.60 -19.39
N GLU A 27 -7.86 -6.38 -20.48
CA GLU A 27 -7.45 -5.87 -21.81
C GLU A 27 -8.34 -4.70 -22.23
N TYR A 28 -9.65 -4.87 -22.15
CA TYR A 28 -10.61 -3.85 -22.57
C TYR A 28 -10.55 -2.59 -21.70
N ASN A 29 -10.59 -2.77 -20.36
CA ASN A 29 -10.68 -1.65 -19.44
C ASN A 29 -9.41 -0.80 -19.38
N TYR A 30 -8.25 -1.41 -19.65
CA TYR A 30 -6.96 -0.76 -19.47
C TYR A 30 -6.15 -0.62 -20.75
N ASN A 31 -6.75 -0.98 -21.88
CA ASN A 31 -6.11 -0.91 -23.21
C ASN A 31 -4.74 -1.61 -23.25
N ILE A 32 -4.69 -2.80 -22.65
CA ILE A 32 -3.49 -3.65 -22.58
C ILE A 32 -3.75 -4.91 -23.41
N GLU A 33 -2.78 -5.30 -24.21
CA GLU A 33 -2.84 -6.56 -24.96
C GLU A 33 -1.94 -7.60 -24.33
N PHE A 34 -2.50 -8.76 -24.00
CA PHE A 34 -1.72 -9.90 -23.58
C PHE A 34 -1.30 -10.75 -24.79
N ASN A 35 -0.13 -11.38 -24.64
CA ASN A 35 0.37 -12.25 -25.68
C ASN A 35 -0.57 -13.47 -25.87
N ASP A 36 -0.99 -13.71 -27.13
CA ASP A 36 -1.91 -14.80 -27.49
C ASP A 36 -1.41 -16.17 -27.05
N SER A 37 -0.10 -16.40 -27.02
CA SER A 37 0.47 -17.67 -26.54
C SER A 37 0.17 -17.89 -25.05
N LEU A 38 0.20 -16.84 -24.23
CA LEU A 38 -0.16 -16.92 -22.81
C LEU A 38 -1.67 -17.11 -22.63
N ILE A 39 -2.49 -16.44 -23.44
CA ILE A 39 -3.94 -16.64 -23.43
C ILE A 39 -4.29 -18.08 -23.78
N ASN A 40 -3.64 -18.65 -24.80
CA ASN A 40 -3.84 -20.04 -25.21
C ASN A 40 -3.47 -21.06 -24.11
N MET A 41 -2.52 -20.72 -23.23
CA MET A 41 -2.19 -21.56 -22.08
C MET A 41 -3.30 -21.61 -21.03
N LEU A 42 -4.23 -20.65 -20.99
CA LEU A 42 -5.40 -20.69 -20.09
C LEU A 42 -6.42 -21.76 -20.48
N TYR A 43 -6.40 -22.21 -21.73
CA TYR A 43 -7.26 -23.32 -22.22
C TYR A 43 -6.64 -24.69 -21.96
N ASN A 44 -5.41 -24.76 -21.43
CA ASN A 44 -4.73 -26.02 -21.17
C ASN A 44 -5.41 -26.77 -20.01
N ASP A 45 -5.58 -28.10 -20.15
CA ASP A 45 -6.16 -28.93 -19.10
C ASP A 45 -5.21 -29.17 -17.93
N ASN A 46 -3.91 -28.97 -18.12
CA ASN A 46 -2.93 -29.06 -17.04
C ASN A 46 -3.08 -27.88 -16.08
N PHE A 47 -3.42 -28.21 -14.83
CA PHE A 47 -3.64 -27.24 -13.76
C PHE A 47 -2.44 -26.27 -13.57
N ILE A 48 -1.21 -26.79 -13.60
CA ILE A 48 0.00 -25.99 -13.38
C ILE A 48 0.19 -24.97 -14.51
N ILE A 49 0.00 -25.40 -15.77
CA ILE A 49 0.14 -24.53 -16.94
C ILE A 49 -0.94 -23.46 -16.91
N LYS A 50 -2.19 -23.85 -16.75
CA LYS A 50 -3.34 -22.94 -16.72
C LYS A 50 -3.22 -21.85 -15.64
N TYR A 51 -3.06 -22.25 -14.40
CA TYR A 51 -3.02 -21.30 -13.28
C TYR A 51 -1.67 -20.60 -13.16
N GLY A 52 -0.58 -21.22 -13.60
CA GLY A 52 0.73 -20.59 -13.71
C GLY A 52 0.71 -19.42 -14.72
N SER A 53 0.14 -19.65 -15.90
CA SER A 53 -0.01 -18.59 -16.92
C SER A 53 -0.93 -17.47 -16.44
N TYR A 54 -2.06 -17.80 -15.83
CA TYR A 54 -2.94 -16.80 -15.22
C TYR A 54 -2.20 -15.94 -14.20
N PHE A 55 -1.41 -16.56 -13.33
CA PHE A 55 -0.64 -15.84 -12.31
C PHE A 55 0.40 -14.91 -12.92
N ILE A 56 1.14 -15.36 -13.94
CA ILE A 56 2.11 -14.53 -14.66
C ILE A 56 1.41 -13.34 -15.30
N MET A 57 0.31 -13.58 -16.02
CA MET A 57 -0.48 -12.52 -16.66
C MET A 57 -0.99 -11.51 -15.64
N TYR A 58 -1.45 -11.98 -14.48
CA TYR A 58 -1.97 -11.14 -13.41
C TYR A 58 -0.88 -10.26 -12.79
N ILE A 59 0.29 -10.82 -12.49
CA ILE A 59 1.44 -10.04 -11.99
C ILE A 59 1.89 -9.01 -13.03
N THR A 60 2.05 -9.45 -14.28
CA THR A 60 2.44 -8.56 -15.37
C THR A 60 1.44 -7.43 -15.51
N PHE A 61 0.14 -7.73 -15.47
CA PHE A 61 -0.91 -6.73 -15.49
C PHE A 61 -0.74 -5.69 -14.38
N TYR A 62 -0.58 -6.13 -13.11
CA TYR A 62 -0.44 -5.19 -12.00
C TYR A 62 0.81 -4.32 -12.10
N LEU A 63 1.92 -4.86 -12.58
CA LEU A 63 3.15 -4.11 -12.78
C LEU A 63 3.03 -3.10 -13.92
N THR A 64 2.54 -3.52 -15.07
CA THR A 64 2.42 -2.66 -16.26
C THR A 64 1.33 -1.60 -16.09
N HIS A 65 0.18 -1.99 -15.56
CA HIS A 65 -0.93 -1.10 -15.27
C HIS A 65 -0.54 0.06 -14.34
N SER A 66 0.19 -0.22 -13.28
CA SER A 66 0.65 0.82 -12.34
C SER A 66 1.61 1.81 -13.02
N LEU A 67 2.48 1.33 -13.90
CA LEU A 67 3.39 2.17 -14.70
C LEU A 67 2.64 2.97 -15.76
N THR A 68 1.64 2.38 -16.42
CA THR A 68 0.78 3.07 -17.40
C THR A 68 0.01 4.21 -16.72
N PHE A 69 -0.53 4.00 -15.52
CA PHE A 69 -1.17 5.09 -14.79
C PHE A 69 -0.20 6.18 -14.35
N LEU A 70 1.03 5.81 -13.99
CA LEU A 70 2.06 6.77 -13.68
C LEU A 70 2.35 7.66 -14.90
N ASP A 71 2.51 7.06 -16.08
CA ASP A 71 2.75 7.78 -17.34
C ASP A 71 1.56 8.67 -17.71
N LEU A 72 0.34 8.12 -17.68
CA LEU A 72 -0.89 8.90 -17.91
C LEU A 72 -1.01 10.06 -16.93
N GLY A 73 -0.68 9.85 -15.66
CA GLY A 73 -0.72 10.91 -14.67
C GLY A 73 0.27 12.05 -14.92
N PHE A 74 1.40 11.78 -15.58
CA PHE A 74 2.36 12.83 -15.95
C PHE A 74 2.04 13.48 -17.29
N THR A 75 1.39 12.77 -18.20
CA THR A 75 1.11 13.23 -19.58
C THR A 75 -0.25 13.90 -19.73
N THR A 76 -1.24 13.54 -18.89
CA THR A 76 -2.55 14.21 -18.93
C THR A 76 -2.51 15.54 -18.19
N ASP A 77 -3.04 16.57 -18.85
CA ASP A 77 -3.29 17.89 -18.25
C ASP A 77 -4.45 17.77 -17.23
N LEU A 78 -4.19 17.11 -16.11
CA LEU A 78 -5.14 17.16 -15.01
C LEU A 78 -5.19 18.59 -14.46
N PRO A 79 -6.37 19.06 -14.02
CA PRO A 79 -6.50 20.40 -13.47
C PRO A 79 -5.61 20.53 -12.23
N ARG A 80 -4.38 21.01 -12.42
CA ARG A 80 -3.35 21.19 -11.39
C ARG A 80 -3.57 22.46 -10.56
N ASN A 81 -4.83 22.86 -10.39
CA ASN A 81 -5.14 24.12 -9.73
C ASN A 81 -4.93 24.09 -8.21
N ALA A 82 -4.78 22.91 -7.61
CA ALA A 82 -4.45 22.75 -6.20
C ALA A 82 -3.86 21.35 -5.93
N TYR A 83 -2.99 21.27 -4.93
CA TYR A 83 -2.59 19.99 -4.35
C TYR A 83 -3.73 19.43 -3.48
N TYR A 84 -3.94 18.11 -3.54
CA TYR A 84 -5.03 17.46 -2.81
C TYR A 84 -4.72 17.18 -1.33
N LEU A 85 -3.52 17.59 -0.85
CA LEU A 85 -3.11 17.59 0.57
C LEU A 85 -3.32 16.25 1.30
N GLY A 86 -3.05 15.15 0.61
CA GLY A 86 -3.17 13.80 1.15
C GLY A 86 -4.50 13.11 0.87
N ALA A 87 -5.42 13.74 0.12
CA ALA A 87 -6.72 13.15 -0.18
C ALA A 87 -6.63 11.90 -1.06
N MET A 88 -5.59 11.77 -1.89
CA MET A 88 -5.36 10.59 -2.71
C MET A 88 -4.61 9.49 -1.96
N GLU A 89 -3.51 9.85 -1.32
CA GLU A 89 -2.61 8.88 -0.70
C GLU A 89 -3.09 8.45 0.69
N PHE A 90 -3.52 9.41 1.49
CA PHE A 90 -3.95 9.18 2.87
C PHE A 90 -5.47 9.24 3.03
N TYR A 91 -6.24 8.87 2.00
CA TYR A 91 -7.70 8.98 2.04
C TYR A 91 -8.36 8.34 3.28
N PRO A 92 -7.87 7.22 3.86
CA PRO A 92 -8.47 6.69 5.09
C PRO A 92 -8.33 7.63 6.28
N VAL A 93 -7.20 8.36 6.34
CA VAL A 93 -6.96 9.39 7.38
C VAL A 93 -7.84 10.61 7.13
N ILE A 94 -7.90 11.09 5.89
CA ILE A 94 -8.75 12.22 5.48
C ILE A 94 -10.23 11.92 5.77
N PHE A 95 -10.69 10.71 5.42
CA PHE A 95 -12.04 10.27 5.75
C PHE A 95 -12.33 10.33 7.26
N LEU A 96 -11.38 9.86 8.07
CA LEU A 96 -11.51 9.91 9.53
C LEU A 96 -11.55 11.35 10.03
N LEU A 97 -10.66 12.22 9.55
CA LEU A 97 -10.63 13.64 9.95
C LEU A 97 -11.92 14.36 9.60
N ASN A 98 -12.51 14.10 8.42
CA ASN A 98 -13.81 14.68 8.04
C ASN A 98 -14.94 14.21 8.96
N LYS A 99 -14.86 12.99 9.54
CA LYS A 99 -15.78 12.54 10.58
C LYS A 99 -15.67 13.35 11.87
N PHE A 100 -14.52 13.95 12.16
CA PHE A 100 -14.32 14.85 13.30
C PHE A 100 -14.62 16.33 12.99
N GLY A 101 -15.18 16.61 11.82
CA GLY A 101 -15.64 17.97 11.47
C GLY A 101 -14.62 18.81 10.70
N PHE A 102 -13.52 18.21 10.22
CA PHE A 102 -12.65 18.86 9.24
C PHE A 102 -13.28 18.77 7.85
N ASP A 103 -12.98 19.74 6.99
CA ASP A 103 -13.53 19.81 5.63
C ASP A 103 -12.41 19.67 4.59
N PHE A 104 -11.86 18.45 4.49
CA PHE A 104 -10.87 18.11 3.47
C PHE A 104 -11.55 17.53 2.24
N ILE A 105 -10.97 17.78 1.06
CA ILE A 105 -11.36 17.15 -0.20
C ILE A 105 -11.29 15.62 -0.03
N THR A 106 -12.33 14.91 -0.47
CA THR A 106 -12.39 13.46 -0.41
C THR A 106 -11.97 12.82 -1.74
N ILE A 107 -11.51 11.58 -1.69
CA ILE A 107 -11.17 10.79 -2.89
C ILE A 107 -12.36 10.67 -3.86
N ASP A 108 -13.59 10.69 -3.35
CA ASP A 108 -14.79 10.58 -4.18
C ASP A 108 -15.01 11.81 -5.05
N ILE A 109 -14.65 12.99 -4.56
CA ILE A 109 -14.67 14.24 -5.34
C ILE A 109 -13.60 14.18 -6.43
N ILE A 110 -12.39 13.74 -6.08
CA ILE A 110 -11.28 13.60 -7.03
C ILE A 110 -11.63 12.58 -8.13
N ARG A 111 -12.33 11.49 -7.79
CA ARG A 111 -12.79 10.48 -8.76
C ARG A 111 -13.83 10.99 -9.75
N GLN A 112 -14.58 12.02 -9.42
CA GLN A 112 -15.50 12.67 -10.37
C GLN A 112 -14.74 13.40 -11.49
N GLU A 113 -13.59 13.97 -11.16
CA GLU A 113 -12.71 14.66 -12.12
C GLU A 113 -11.77 13.66 -12.82
N TRP A 114 -11.32 12.67 -12.08
CA TRP A 114 -10.40 11.64 -12.56
C TRP A 114 -10.82 10.25 -12.08
N SER A 115 -11.49 9.50 -12.95
CA SER A 115 -12.08 8.19 -12.63
C SER A 115 -11.08 7.13 -12.16
N PHE A 116 -9.78 7.32 -12.46
CA PHE A 116 -8.71 6.42 -12.06
C PHE A 116 -8.15 6.71 -10.67
N ALA A 117 -8.54 7.80 -10.02
CA ALA A 117 -8.05 8.16 -8.70
C ALA A 117 -8.33 7.04 -7.68
N GLY A 118 -7.29 6.60 -6.98
CA GLY A 118 -7.37 5.56 -5.96
C GLY A 118 -7.44 4.12 -6.49
N ASN A 119 -7.34 3.89 -7.80
CA ASN A 119 -7.28 2.56 -8.39
C ASN A 119 -5.82 2.18 -8.67
N TYR A 120 -5.28 1.20 -7.95
CA TYR A 120 -3.97 0.54 -8.20
C TYR A 120 -2.84 1.49 -8.67
N THR A 121 -2.80 2.68 -8.13
CA THR A 121 -1.75 3.65 -8.42
C THR A 121 -0.49 3.30 -7.65
N THR A 122 0.67 3.50 -8.27
CA THR A 122 1.94 3.42 -7.54
C THR A 122 1.95 4.39 -6.37
N LEU A 123 2.87 4.23 -5.44
CA LEU A 123 3.08 5.20 -4.35
C LEU A 123 3.35 6.62 -4.89
N PHE A 124 4.05 6.72 -6.01
CA PHE A 124 4.55 8.01 -6.52
C PHE A 124 3.45 8.93 -7.06
N LEU A 125 2.46 8.38 -7.78
CA LEU A 125 1.44 9.18 -8.43
C LEU A 125 0.52 9.92 -7.47
N PRO A 126 -0.12 9.26 -6.48
CA PRO A 126 -0.91 9.95 -5.46
C PRO A 126 -0.11 10.99 -4.68
N LEU A 127 1.14 10.66 -4.30
CA LEU A 127 2.00 11.61 -3.59
C LEU A 127 2.32 12.85 -4.43
N TYR A 128 2.53 12.66 -5.73
CA TYR A 128 2.78 13.77 -6.65
C TYR A 128 1.56 14.70 -6.75
N TYR A 129 0.35 14.16 -6.82
CA TYR A 129 -0.87 14.97 -6.83
C TYR A 129 -1.18 15.61 -5.49
N ASP A 130 -0.92 14.91 -4.39
CA ASP A 130 -1.17 15.42 -3.05
C ASP A 130 -0.21 16.54 -2.65
N PHE A 131 1.09 16.39 -2.98
CA PHE A 131 2.15 17.24 -2.42
C PHE A 131 3.12 17.82 -3.46
N GLY A 132 2.92 17.54 -4.74
CA GLY A 132 3.85 17.93 -5.80
C GLY A 132 5.19 17.18 -5.74
N ILE A 133 6.09 17.52 -6.67
CA ILE A 133 7.38 16.83 -6.79
C ILE A 133 8.26 17.00 -5.54
N MET A 134 8.26 18.19 -4.93
CA MET A 134 9.06 18.47 -3.74
C MET A 134 8.53 17.74 -2.51
N GLY A 135 7.21 17.73 -2.31
CA GLY A 135 6.59 17.01 -1.20
C GLY A 135 6.77 15.51 -1.33
N THR A 136 6.63 14.96 -2.54
CA THR A 136 6.91 13.54 -2.83
C THR A 136 8.36 13.19 -2.51
N PHE A 137 9.31 14.01 -2.98
CA PHE A 137 10.73 13.80 -2.71
C PHE A 137 11.04 13.81 -1.20
N LEU A 138 10.53 14.82 -0.47
CA LEU A 138 10.73 14.93 0.98
C LEU A 138 10.15 13.72 1.72
N LEU A 139 8.99 13.23 1.31
CA LEU A 139 8.36 12.08 1.95
C LEU A 139 9.15 10.78 1.68
N ILE A 140 9.68 10.59 0.47
CA ILE A 140 10.54 9.46 0.15
C ILE A 140 11.84 9.51 0.97
N VAL A 141 12.50 10.68 1.05
CA VAL A 141 13.69 10.88 1.88
C VAL A 141 13.39 10.57 3.34
N PHE A 142 12.24 11.02 3.84
CA PHE A 142 11.80 10.70 5.20
C PHE A 142 11.59 9.19 5.43
N LEU A 143 10.99 8.48 4.48
CA LEU A 143 10.82 7.02 4.56
C LEU A 143 12.17 6.29 4.56
N VAL A 144 13.12 6.71 3.70
CA VAL A 144 14.49 6.17 3.68
C VAL A 144 15.18 6.43 5.02
N PHE A 145 15.06 7.65 5.54
CA PHE A 145 15.59 7.99 6.87
C PHE A 145 15.00 7.09 7.97
N LEU A 146 13.67 6.91 7.99
CA LEU A 146 13.01 6.01 8.95
C LEU A 146 13.51 4.57 8.81
N PHE A 147 13.71 4.09 7.58
CA PHE A 147 14.26 2.75 7.33
C PHE A 147 15.65 2.61 7.94
N VAL A 148 16.59 3.48 7.56
CA VAL A 148 17.97 3.43 8.04
C VAL A 148 18.06 3.59 9.56
N PHE A 149 17.32 4.57 10.12
CA PHE A 149 17.30 4.81 11.56
C PHE A 149 16.82 3.59 12.36
N ASN A 150 15.71 2.95 11.91
CA ASN A 150 15.18 1.77 12.60
C ASN A 150 16.07 0.54 12.38
N LEU A 151 16.72 0.40 11.22
CA LEU A 151 17.68 -0.66 10.95
C LEU A 151 18.86 -0.56 11.93
N LEU A 152 19.49 0.60 12.04
CA LEU A 152 20.62 0.83 12.94
C LEU A 152 20.19 0.59 14.40
N LYS A 153 19.04 1.10 14.80
CA LYS A 153 18.53 0.93 16.16
C LYS A 153 18.18 -0.53 16.48
N PHE A 154 17.67 -1.29 15.50
CA PHE A 154 17.40 -2.72 15.68
C PHE A 154 18.70 -3.53 15.78
N VAL A 155 19.66 -3.27 14.89
CA VAL A 155 20.96 -3.96 14.90
C VAL A 155 21.70 -3.74 16.23
N HIS A 156 21.68 -2.51 16.73
CA HIS A 156 22.42 -2.13 17.94
C HIS A 156 21.72 -2.56 19.24
N ASN A 157 20.41 -2.31 19.34
CA ASN A 157 19.67 -2.46 20.60
C ASN A 157 18.67 -3.63 20.61
N LYS A 158 18.53 -4.38 19.50
CA LYS A 158 17.53 -5.45 19.33
C LYS A 158 16.12 -5.02 19.71
N ASN A 159 15.77 -3.76 19.45
CA ASN A 159 14.50 -3.17 19.85
C ASN A 159 13.34 -3.68 18.98
N LEU A 160 12.34 -4.31 19.59
CA LEU A 160 11.17 -4.87 18.90
C LEU A 160 10.38 -3.82 18.11
N ILE A 161 10.22 -2.61 18.68
CA ILE A 161 9.51 -1.52 18.00
C ILE A 161 10.24 -1.13 16.71
N SER A 162 11.57 -1.04 16.76
CA SER A 162 12.38 -0.74 15.58
C SER A 162 12.28 -1.84 14.53
N LEU A 163 12.18 -3.11 14.92
CA LEU A 163 11.94 -4.22 14.00
C LEU A 163 10.56 -4.10 13.32
N LEU A 164 9.51 -3.81 14.08
CA LEU A 164 8.16 -3.63 13.53
C LEU A 164 8.10 -2.47 12.53
N LEU A 165 8.68 -1.33 12.88
CA LEU A 165 8.76 -0.17 11.97
C LEU A 165 9.60 -0.48 10.72
N LEU A 166 10.70 -1.21 10.85
CA LEU A 166 11.52 -1.65 9.73
C LEU A 166 10.72 -2.53 8.77
N ILE A 167 9.98 -3.51 9.28
CA ILE A 167 9.12 -4.38 8.48
C ILE A 167 8.09 -3.56 7.70
N ILE A 168 7.43 -2.60 8.35
CA ILE A 168 6.40 -1.78 7.71
C ILE A 168 6.99 -0.90 6.61
N VAL A 169 8.10 -0.22 6.88
CA VAL A 169 8.75 0.61 5.86
C VAL A 169 9.27 -0.25 4.70
N SER A 170 9.77 -1.46 4.98
CA SER A 170 10.14 -2.42 3.93
C SER A 170 8.94 -2.81 3.06
N LEU A 171 7.78 -3.07 3.67
CA LEU A 171 6.55 -3.39 2.93
C LEU A 171 6.10 -2.20 2.06
N ILE A 172 6.20 -0.97 2.56
CA ILE A 172 5.92 0.24 1.78
C ILE A 172 6.79 0.26 0.51
N PHE A 173 8.11 0.05 0.64
CA PHE A 173 9.01 0.04 -0.51
C PHE A 173 8.77 -1.12 -1.47
N ILE A 174 8.51 -2.33 -0.97
CA ILE A 174 8.24 -3.52 -1.80
C ILE A 174 6.93 -3.37 -2.58
N LEU A 175 5.90 -2.80 -1.97
CA LEU A 175 4.60 -2.63 -2.60
C LEU A 175 4.51 -1.36 -3.46
N SER A 176 5.40 -0.39 -3.26
CA SER A 176 5.35 0.93 -3.91
C SER A 176 5.24 0.92 -5.43
N PRO A 177 5.84 -0.03 -6.19
CA PRO A 177 5.69 -0.08 -7.64
C PRO A 177 4.32 -0.59 -8.09
N ILE A 178 3.61 -1.32 -7.21
CA ILE A 178 2.36 -2.01 -7.56
C ILE A 178 1.17 -1.27 -6.95
N TYR A 179 1.32 -0.84 -5.71
CA TYR A 179 0.22 -0.26 -4.95
C TYR A 179 0.73 0.65 -3.82
N SER A 180 0.01 1.73 -3.55
CA SER A 180 0.32 2.53 -2.39
C SER A 180 -0.17 1.88 -1.10
N PHE A 181 0.76 1.67 -0.16
CA PHE A 181 0.45 1.10 1.15
C PHE A 181 -0.44 2.03 2.00
N PHE A 182 -0.26 3.34 1.89
CA PHE A 182 -0.99 4.32 2.69
C PHE A 182 -2.46 4.44 2.28
N SER A 183 -2.77 4.18 1.01
CA SER A 183 -4.14 4.19 0.50
C SER A 183 -4.90 2.89 0.80
N LEU A 184 -4.23 1.86 1.35
CA LEU A 184 -4.89 0.64 1.78
C LEU A 184 -5.80 0.89 2.98
N GLY A 185 -7.02 0.37 2.94
CA GLY A 185 -7.96 0.44 4.07
C GLY A 185 -7.42 -0.20 5.37
N ILE A 186 -6.39 -1.06 5.26
CA ILE A 186 -5.70 -1.68 6.40
C ILE A 186 -4.64 -0.76 7.03
N PHE A 187 -4.29 0.36 6.39
CA PHE A 187 -3.25 1.28 6.91
C PHE A 187 -3.59 1.82 8.29
N LEU A 188 -4.80 2.32 8.50
CA LEU A 188 -5.26 2.81 9.81
C LEU A 188 -5.22 1.72 10.90
N PRO A 189 -5.80 0.52 10.72
CA PRO A 189 -5.65 -0.57 11.68
C PRO A 189 -4.21 -0.90 12.04
N ILE A 190 -3.30 -0.94 11.06
CA ILE A 190 -1.87 -1.18 11.31
C ILE A 190 -1.26 -0.05 12.15
N LEU A 191 -1.56 1.19 11.81
CA LEU A 191 -1.08 2.35 12.55
C LEU A 191 -1.56 2.34 14.00
N PHE A 192 -2.83 2.03 14.25
CA PHE A 192 -3.38 1.83 15.60
C PHE A 192 -2.73 0.66 16.34
N ALA A 193 -2.47 -0.46 15.66
CA ALA A 193 -1.78 -1.60 16.26
C ALA A 193 -0.36 -1.22 16.72
N ILE A 194 0.39 -0.48 15.91
CA ILE A 194 1.74 0.01 16.26
C ILE A 194 1.68 0.93 17.46
N MET A 195 0.73 1.88 17.48
CA MET A 195 0.55 2.81 18.60
C MET A 195 0.25 2.04 19.89
N ASN A 196 -0.62 1.03 19.85
CA ASN A 196 -0.92 0.19 21.00
C ASN A 196 0.32 -0.57 21.50
N VAL A 197 1.08 -1.20 20.60
CA VAL A 197 2.33 -1.87 20.97
C VAL A 197 3.31 -0.90 21.60
N PHE A 198 3.45 0.30 21.06
CA PHE A 198 4.31 1.34 21.62
C PHE A 198 3.90 1.73 23.04
N ILE A 199 2.61 1.96 23.28
CA ILE A 199 2.05 2.30 24.59
C ILE A 199 2.30 1.17 25.59
N ILE A 200 2.02 -0.07 25.20
CA ILE A 200 2.21 -1.25 26.02
C ILE A 200 3.69 -1.40 26.43
N VAL A 201 4.60 -1.36 25.47
CA VAL A 201 6.04 -1.49 25.73
C VAL A 201 6.54 -0.37 26.64
N LYS A 202 6.08 0.87 26.42
CA LYS A 202 6.45 2.01 27.28
C LYS A 202 5.93 1.84 28.70
N PHE A 203 4.70 1.35 28.84
CA PHE A 203 4.08 1.11 30.16
C PHE A 203 4.84 0.02 30.95
N PHE A 204 5.18 -1.11 30.31
CA PHE A 204 5.94 -2.17 30.95
C PHE A 204 7.35 -1.72 31.35
N ASN A 205 8.03 -0.97 30.50
CA ASN A 205 9.37 -0.43 30.81
C ASN A 205 9.31 0.54 32.00
N PHE A 206 8.25 1.36 32.10
CA PHE A 206 8.05 2.28 33.21
C PHE A 206 7.82 1.53 34.55
N LYS A 207 7.00 0.46 34.51
CA LYS A 207 6.71 -0.38 35.68
C LYS A 207 7.97 -1.07 36.21
N ASN A 208 8.79 -1.64 35.32
CA ASN A 208 10.04 -2.30 35.70
C ASN A 208 11.08 -1.32 36.28
N LYS A 209 11.12 -0.09 35.78
CA LYS A 209 12.01 0.95 36.33
C LYS A 209 11.58 1.37 37.74
N LYS A 210 10.27 1.43 38.00
CA LYS A 210 9.71 1.81 39.31
C LYS A 210 9.94 0.71 40.36
N SER A 211 9.81 -0.58 39.97
CA SER A 211 10.09 -1.69 40.88
C SER A 211 11.56 -1.75 41.32
N LYS A 212 12.48 -1.54 40.38
CA LYS A 212 13.93 -1.48 40.70
C LYS A 212 14.30 -0.32 41.62
N LEU A 213 13.66 0.84 41.46
CA LEU A 213 13.87 1.98 42.36
C LEU A 213 13.31 1.77 43.78
N GLN A 214 12.25 0.95 43.91
CA GLN A 214 11.73 0.57 45.22
C GLN A 214 12.61 -0.48 45.92
N GLU A 215 13.19 -1.41 45.17
CA GLU A 215 14.14 -2.42 45.70
C GLU A 215 15.38 -1.73 46.27
N TYR A 216 15.97 -0.79 45.56
CA TYR A 216 17.13 0.00 46.04
C TYR A 216 16.83 0.84 47.28
N LYS A 217 15.60 1.28 47.50
CA LYS A 217 15.22 2.06 48.69
C LYS A 217 14.94 1.21 49.92
N ASN A 218 14.72 -0.06 49.73
CA ASN A 218 14.47 -0.99 50.87
C ASN A 218 15.75 -1.64 51.37
N ASP A 219 16.87 -1.50 50.61
CA ASP A 219 18.19 -2.06 50.96
C ASP A 219 19.09 -1.04 51.69
N GLU A 220 18.61 0.24 51.85
CA GLU A 220 19.22 1.27 52.69
C GLU A 220 18.50 1.33 54.06
#